data_c5ededa37033e1d299c8a8927d839c5c
#
_entry.id   c5ededa37033e1d299c8a8927d839c5c
#
_cell.length_a   1.000
_cell.length_b   1.000
_cell.length_c   1.000
_cell.angle_alpha   90.00
_cell.angle_beta   90.00
_cell.angle_gamma   90.00
#
_symmetry.space_group_name_H-M   'P 1'
#
loop_
_entity.id
_entity.type
_entity.pdbx_description
1 polymer ?
#
loop_
_entity_poly.entity_id
_entity_poly.type
_entity_poly.pdbx_seq_one_letter_code
_entity_poly.pdbx_strand_id
1 'polypeptide(L)'
;MQELNHDLFTVSKTLPIQGYGTFSSGSTTTVVHPKKCMTYNADTGEALGVVGTDYQIMQPSECADLVEAVTGSAPTTMWDGSKMVMQAQMNSMLLPGDDQVNTQFTIINSFDGSSALTSMGLSFRMTCSNQLRMAFSMSKGNGFNVSIRHKGDWDSKLESFREACERIAKGQADFSNAVGTLVQKNVSSDDLDKLWKTCAPHVLGLKAVDLQEKNMERTTVKINEYINAVTLNYELERSEGCPDSMWLGANAVTKYIQHSYSAKGKKTDPSVRRVDNAVGRRSHLSASVFSEALSLV
;
A
#
# COMPACT_ATOMS: atom_id res chain seq x y z
N MET A 1 -12.04 12.55 1.28
CA MET A 1 -12.47 11.18 1.63
C MET A 1 -13.54 11.31 2.71
N GLN A 2 -14.75 10.92 2.42
CA GLN A 2 -15.83 10.86 3.42
C GLN A 2 -15.67 9.54 4.16
N GLU A 3 -15.56 9.59 5.49
CA GLU A 3 -15.82 8.43 6.33
C GLU A 3 -17.34 8.20 6.29
N LEU A 4 -17.76 7.18 5.57
CA LEU A 4 -19.16 6.73 5.58
C LEU A 4 -19.30 5.64 6.64
N ASN A 5 -19.92 5.99 7.76
CA ASN A 5 -20.37 5.04 8.76
C ASN A 5 -21.54 4.23 8.18
N HIS A 6 -21.34 2.94 8.04
CA HIS A 6 -22.24 1.81 8.23
C HIS A 6 -23.28 1.39 7.19
N ASP A 7 -23.57 2.07 6.11
CA ASP A 7 -24.45 1.46 5.10
C ASP A 7 -23.63 0.94 3.92
N LEU A 8 -23.15 -0.32 4.07
CA LEU A 8 -22.52 -1.04 2.97
C LEU A 8 -23.60 -1.38 1.94
N PHE A 9 -23.63 -0.60 0.87
CA PHE A 9 -24.59 -0.82 -0.20
C PHE A 9 -24.29 -2.08 -1.01
N THR A 10 -25.30 -2.64 -1.66
CA THR A 10 -25.18 -3.77 -2.56
C THR A 10 -24.73 -3.32 -3.94
N VAL A 11 -23.71 -3.98 -4.50
CA VAL A 11 -23.26 -3.73 -5.87
C VAL A 11 -23.90 -4.76 -6.81
N SER A 12 -24.53 -4.27 -7.87
CA SER A 12 -25.17 -5.10 -8.89
C SER A 12 -24.60 -4.85 -10.29
N LYS A 13 -24.88 -5.78 -11.22
CA LYS A 13 -24.54 -5.63 -12.64
C LYS A 13 -25.81 -5.51 -13.47
N THR A 14 -25.76 -4.65 -14.48
CA THR A 14 -26.81 -4.62 -15.52
C THR A 14 -26.71 -5.84 -16.46
N LEU A 15 -27.72 -6.03 -17.28
CA LEU A 15 -27.60 -6.77 -18.53
C LEU A 15 -26.52 -6.11 -19.41
N PRO A 16 -26.10 -6.78 -20.52
CA PRO A 16 -25.16 -6.16 -21.46
C PRO A 16 -25.60 -4.77 -21.87
N ILE A 17 -24.62 -3.84 -21.93
CA ILE A 17 -24.90 -2.42 -22.20
C ILE A 17 -25.60 -2.27 -23.54
N GLN A 18 -26.72 -1.57 -23.54
CA GLN A 18 -27.45 -1.16 -24.74
C GLN A 18 -27.33 0.34 -24.92
N GLY A 19 -27.02 0.76 -26.13
CA GLY A 19 -26.95 2.16 -26.52
C GLY A 19 -27.81 2.41 -27.74
N TYR A 20 -28.21 3.63 -27.96
CA TYR A 20 -28.95 4.05 -29.15
C TYR A 20 -27.99 4.77 -30.06
N GLY A 21 -27.82 4.26 -31.28
CA GLY A 21 -27.06 4.91 -32.34
C GLY A 21 -28.02 5.54 -33.35
N THR A 22 -27.84 6.84 -33.64
CA THR A 22 -28.57 7.52 -34.71
C THR A 22 -27.68 7.59 -35.93
N PHE A 23 -28.11 7.01 -37.06
CA PHE A 23 -27.40 7.12 -38.30
C PHE A 23 -27.62 8.48 -38.98
N SER A 24 -26.76 8.81 -39.93
CA SER A 24 -26.88 10.03 -40.73
C SER A 24 -28.20 10.13 -41.53
N SER A 25 -28.88 9.01 -41.71
CA SER A 25 -30.25 8.91 -42.27
C SER A 25 -31.36 9.33 -41.30
N GLY A 26 -31.04 9.65 -40.06
CA GLY A 26 -32.02 9.96 -39.00
C GLY A 26 -32.66 8.73 -38.36
N SER A 27 -32.38 7.51 -38.83
CA SER A 27 -32.88 6.29 -38.18
C SER A 27 -32.10 5.98 -36.91
N THR A 28 -32.83 5.55 -35.87
CA THR A 28 -32.24 5.13 -34.58
C THR A 28 -32.25 3.61 -34.50
N THR A 29 -31.15 3.04 -34.08
CA THR A 29 -31.04 1.60 -33.78
C THR A 29 -30.47 1.36 -32.40
N THR A 30 -30.81 0.22 -31.81
CA THR A 30 -30.23 -0.24 -30.56
C THR A 30 -28.93 -0.96 -30.86
N VAL A 31 -27.85 -0.49 -30.23
CA VAL A 31 -26.54 -1.15 -30.31
C VAL A 31 -26.29 -1.85 -28.97
N VAL A 32 -26.05 -3.13 -29.00
CA VAL A 32 -25.75 -3.93 -27.80
C VAL A 32 -24.24 -4.23 -27.76
N HIS A 33 -23.61 -3.98 -26.62
CA HIS A 33 -22.24 -4.41 -26.41
C HIS A 33 -22.22 -5.72 -25.60
N PRO A 34 -22.15 -6.91 -26.26
CA PRO A 34 -22.45 -8.19 -25.62
C PRO A 34 -21.45 -8.60 -24.52
N LYS A 35 -20.26 -7.99 -24.50
CA LYS A 35 -19.18 -8.30 -23.57
C LYS A 35 -19.00 -7.25 -22.46
N LYS A 36 -19.88 -6.27 -22.35
CA LYS A 36 -19.81 -5.21 -21.35
C LYS A 36 -21.11 -5.05 -20.60
N CYS A 37 -20.99 -4.84 -19.29
CA CYS A 37 -22.08 -4.47 -18.41
C CYS A 37 -21.66 -3.31 -17.52
N MET A 38 -22.61 -2.66 -16.89
CA MET A 38 -22.36 -1.61 -15.92
C MET A 38 -22.52 -2.18 -14.51
N THR A 39 -21.61 -1.83 -13.61
CA THR A 39 -21.79 -2.03 -12.18
C THR A 39 -22.43 -0.78 -11.59
N TYR A 40 -23.30 -0.94 -10.61
CA TYR A 40 -24.02 0.14 -9.98
C TYR A 40 -24.33 -0.16 -8.53
N ASN A 41 -24.51 0.88 -7.74
CA ASN A 41 -25.07 0.80 -6.40
C ASN A 41 -26.56 0.44 -6.50
N ALA A 42 -26.97 -0.72 -6.01
CA ALA A 42 -28.32 -1.21 -6.14
C ALA A 42 -29.34 -0.37 -5.34
N ASP A 43 -28.91 0.34 -4.30
CA ASP A 43 -29.77 1.12 -3.42
C ASP A 43 -30.07 2.51 -4.01
N THR A 44 -29.09 3.11 -4.70
CA THR A 44 -29.21 4.47 -5.28
C THR A 44 -29.36 4.48 -6.78
N GLY A 45 -29.00 3.41 -7.47
CA GLY A 45 -28.91 3.34 -8.93
C GLY A 45 -27.68 4.04 -9.52
N GLU A 46 -26.77 4.57 -8.70
CA GLU A 46 -25.57 5.26 -9.15
C GLU A 46 -24.62 4.30 -9.86
N ALA A 47 -24.15 4.69 -11.05
CA ALA A 47 -23.21 3.92 -11.84
C ALA A 47 -21.80 3.97 -11.21
N LEU A 48 -21.18 2.80 -11.02
CA LEU A 48 -19.82 2.67 -10.48
C LEU A 48 -18.79 2.47 -11.59
N GLY A 49 -19.14 1.76 -12.67
CA GLY A 49 -18.20 1.54 -13.75
C GLY A 49 -18.71 0.63 -14.87
N VAL A 50 -17.87 0.44 -15.89
CA VAL A 50 -18.14 -0.44 -17.02
C VAL A 50 -17.13 -1.56 -17.04
N VAL A 51 -17.61 -2.79 -16.84
CA VAL A 51 -16.78 -3.99 -16.70
C VAL A 51 -17.11 -5.04 -17.77
N GLY A 52 -16.34 -6.12 -17.81
CA GLY A 52 -16.70 -7.29 -18.60
C GLY A 52 -17.91 -8.03 -18.02
N THR A 53 -18.69 -8.72 -18.85
CA THR A 53 -19.80 -9.55 -18.39
C THR A 53 -19.35 -10.70 -17.48
N ASP A 54 -18.09 -11.12 -17.60
CA ASP A 54 -17.40 -12.13 -16.79
C ASP A 54 -16.80 -11.57 -15.46
N TYR A 55 -16.97 -10.27 -15.20
CA TYR A 55 -16.48 -9.65 -13.97
C TYR A 55 -17.22 -10.20 -12.76
N GLN A 56 -16.46 -10.65 -11.75
CA GLN A 56 -17.01 -11.15 -10.49
C GLN A 56 -16.98 -10.02 -9.45
N ILE A 57 -18.14 -9.76 -8.85
CA ILE A 57 -18.27 -8.74 -7.80
C ILE A 57 -18.01 -9.43 -6.47
N MET A 58 -17.09 -8.88 -5.67
CA MET A 58 -17.05 -9.13 -4.24
C MET A 58 -17.82 -8.01 -3.54
N GLN A 59 -18.86 -8.36 -2.83
CA GLN A 59 -19.71 -7.36 -2.18
C GLN A 59 -18.97 -6.62 -1.09
N PRO A 60 -19.32 -5.35 -0.83
CA PRO A 60 -18.79 -4.60 0.32
C PRO A 60 -18.96 -5.32 1.65
N SER A 61 -20.12 -5.95 1.88
CA SER A 61 -20.38 -6.77 3.07
C SER A 61 -19.44 -7.96 3.19
N GLU A 62 -19.19 -8.69 2.10
CA GLU A 62 -18.25 -9.84 2.10
C GLU A 62 -16.81 -9.39 2.41
N CYS A 63 -16.43 -8.17 1.96
CA CYS A 63 -15.13 -7.58 2.33
C CYS A 63 -15.08 -7.25 3.83
N ALA A 64 -16.17 -6.69 4.38
CA ALA A 64 -16.27 -6.37 5.80
C ALA A 64 -16.20 -7.63 6.68
N ASP A 65 -16.96 -8.67 6.34
CA ASP A 65 -16.96 -9.95 7.03
C ASP A 65 -15.54 -10.57 7.04
N LEU A 66 -14.83 -10.48 5.91
CA LEU A 66 -13.46 -10.98 5.82
C LEU A 66 -12.49 -10.19 6.68
N VAL A 67 -12.61 -8.85 6.71
CA VAL A 67 -11.77 -8.01 7.59
C VAL A 67 -12.04 -8.34 9.05
N GLU A 68 -13.31 -8.45 9.44
CA GLU A 68 -13.71 -8.80 10.81
C GLU A 68 -13.24 -10.20 11.21
N ALA A 69 -13.37 -11.18 10.33
CA ALA A 69 -12.88 -12.54 10.56
C ALA A 69 -11.36 -12.59 10.78
N VAL A 70 -10.60 -11.75 10.07
CA VAL A 70 -9.13 -11.70 10.17
C VAL A 70 -8.65 -10.91 11.39
N THR A 71 -9.34 -9.83 11.75
CA THR A 71 -8.86 -8.87 12.75
C THR A 71 -9.61 -8.92 14.07
N GLY A 72 -10.80 -9.52 14.10
CA GLY A 72 -11.71 -9.48 15.24
C GLY A 72 -12.36 -8.11 15.47
N SER A 73 -12.25 -7.20 14.51
CA SER A 73 -12.73 -5.81 14.64
C SER A 73 -13.47 -5.37 13.38
N ALA A 74 -14.55 -4.61 13.56
CA ALA A 74 -15.28 -4.01 12.44
C ALA A 74 -14.38 -3.05 11.64
N PRO A 75 -14.41 -3.08 10.30
CA PRO A 75 -13.59 -2.21 9.48
C PRO A 75 -14.12 -0.78 9.41
N THR A 76 -13.18 0.16 9.25
CA THR A 76 -13.48 1.49 8.72
C THR A 76 -13.45 1.44 7.20
N THR A 77 -14.49 1.96 6.55
CA THR A 77 -14.61 1.96 5.09
C THR A 77 -14.38 3.35 4.52
N MET A 78 -13.57 3.44 3.48
CA MET A 78 -13.32 4.67 2.71
C MET A 78 -13.65 4.41 1.25
N TRP A 79 -14.30 5.38 0.61
CA TRP A 79 -14.65 5.34 -0.80
C TRP A 79 -13.89 6.40 -1.60
N ASP A 80 -13.43 6.03 -2.77
CA ASP A 80 -12.87 6.92 -3.79
C ASP A 80 -13.52 6.56 -5.14
N GLY A 81 -14.68 7.17 -5.40
CA GLY A 81 -15.53 6.83 -6.55
C GLY A 81 -15.95 5.36 -6.52
N SER A 82 -15.48 4.58 -7.50
CA SER A 82 -15.77 3.15 -7.64
C SER A 82 -14.82 2.23 -6.86
N LYS A 83 -13.89 2.78 -6.09
CA LYS A 83 -12.93 2.03 -5.27
C LYS A 83 -13.30 2.11 -3.81
N MET A 84 -13.15 0.98 -3.15
CA MET A 84 -13.37 0.83 -1.73
C MET A 84 -12.08 0.40 -1.05
N VAL A 85 -11.77 1.02 0.09
CA VAL A 85 -10.69 0.64 0.99
C VAL A 85 -11.29 0.37 2.35
N MET A 86 -11.14 -0.84 2.84
CA MET A 86 -11.54 -1.23 4.19
C MET A 86 -10.32 -1.52 5.03
N GLN A 87 -10.32 -1.00 6.26
CA GLN A 87 -9.20 -1.15 7.19
C GLN A 87 -9.70 -1.46 8.60
N ALA A 88 -9.02 -2.38 9.26
CA ALA A 88 -9.22 -2.60 10.69
C ALA A 88 -7.86 -2.80 11.39
N GLN A 89 -7.79 -2.39 12.63
CA GLN A 89 -6.59 -2.56 13.44
C GLN A 89 -6.44 -4.03 13.83
N MET A 90 -5.23 -4.56 13.64
CA MET A 90 -4.85 -5.91 14.06
C MET A 90 -4.17 -5.86 15.43
N ASN A 91 -3.12 -5.05 15.56
CA ASN A 91 -2.30 -5.00 16.75
C ASN A 91 -1.65 -3.61 16.93
N SER A 92 -1.20 -3.39 18.15
CA SER A 92 -0.44 -2.20 18.53
C SER A 92 0.78 -2.64 19.32
N MET A 93 1.94 -2.12 18.96
CA MET A 93 3.20 -2.37 19.68
C MET A 93 3.76 -1.05 20.18
N LEU A 94 3.99 -0.99 21.48
CA LEU A 94 4.70 0.13 22.09
C LEU A 94 6.21 -0.14 22.02
N LEU A 95 6.95 0.83 21.51
CA LEU A 95 8.40 0.81 21.39
C LEU A 95 9.02 1.76 22.42
N PRO A 96 10.34 1.65 22.70
CA PRO A 96 11.06 2.59 23.54
C PRO A 96 10.90 4.04 23.05
N GLY A 97 10.78 4.99 24.00
CA GLY A 97 10.55 6.42 23.67
C GLY A 97 9.10 6.77 23.38
N ASP A 98 8.15 5.98 23.93
CA ASP A 98 6.69 6.15 23.72
C ASP A 98 6.26 6.08 22.25
N ASP A 99 7.12 5.53 21.39
CA ASP A 99 6.80 5.30 19.99
C ASP A 99 5.85 4.12 19.84
N GLN A 100 4.82 4.28 19.02
CA GLN A 100 3.79 3.27 18.82
C GLN A 100 3.71 2.86 17.36
N VAL A 101 3.76 1.56 17.10
CA VAL A 101 3.51 0.97 15.79
C VAL A 101 2.17 0.25 15.82
N ASN A 102 1.23 0.73 15.01
CA ASN A 102 -0.06 0.10 14.81
C ASN A 102 -0.05 -0.68 13.50
N THR A 103 -0.46 -1.93 13.55
CA THR A 103 -0.65 -2.74 12.35
C THR A 103 -2.13 -2.80 12.00
N GLN A 104 -2.42 -2.56 10.73
CA GLN A 104 -3.76 -2.61 10.17
C GLN A 104 -3.82 -3.66 9.07
N PHE A 105 -4.93 -4.36 9.01
CA PHE A 105 -5.30 -5.16 7.85
C PHE A 105 -6.14 -4.31 6.91
N THR A 106 -5.82 -4.35 5.63
CA THR A 106 -6.47 -3.51 4.62
C THR A 106 -6.92 -4.37 3.45
N ILE A 107 -8.16 -4.18 3.02
CA ILE A 107 -8.68 -4.68 1.75
C ILE A 107 -8.94 -3.51 0.81
N ILE A 108 -8.50 -3.64 -0.43
CA ILE A 108 -8.80 -2.72 -1.53
C ILE A 108 -9.61 -3.49 -2.57
N ASN A 109 -10.76 -2.93 -2.94
CA ASN A 109 -11.63 -3.47 -3.97
C ASN A 109 -12.03 -2.37 -4.95
N SER A 110 -12.33 -2.70 -6.21
CA SER A 110 -12.91 -1.75 -7.16
C SER A 110 -14.10 -2.39 -7.85
N PHE A 111 -15.03 -1.56 -8.27
CA PHE A 111 -16.25 -2.01 -8.94
C PHE A 111 -16.31 -1.58 -10.41
N ASP A 112 -15.26 -0.89 -10.90
CA ASP A 112 -15.07 -0.45 -12.29
C ASP A 112 -14.02 -1.30 -13.04
N GLY A 113 -13.45 -2.31 -12.36
CA GLY A 113 -12.39 -3.15 -12.92
C GLY A 113 -11.01 -2.46 -13.00
N SER A 114 -10.84 -1.29 -12.40
CA SER A 114 -9.57 -0.55 -12.41
C SER A 114 -8.50 -1.16 -11.51
N SER A 115 -8.89 -1.93 -10.51
CA SER A 115 -7.97 -2.67 -9.63
C SER A 115 -8.46 -4.08 -9.33
N ALA A 116 -7.52 -4.93 -8.96
CA ALA A 116 -7.81 -6.26 -8.43
C ALA A 116 -8.27 -6.17 -6.98
N LEU A 117 -8.99 -7.18 -6.50
CA LEU A 117 -9.20 -7.37 -5.07
C LEU A 117 -7.84 -7.66 -4.43
N THR A 118 -7.45 -6.82 -3.48
CA THR A 118 -6.12 -6.88 -2.86
C THR A 118 -6.26 -6.77 -1.35
N SER A 119 -5.58 -7.64 -0.62
CA SER A 119 -5.42 -7.50 0.84
C SER A 119 -3.96 -7.28 1.21
N MET A 120 -3.73 -6.57 2.30
CA MET A 120 -2.39 -6.30 2.82
C MET A 120 -2.40 -6.01 4.31
N GLY A 121 -1.31 -6.38 4.98
CA GLY A 121 -0.95 -5.85 6.30
C GLY A 121 -0.18 -4.53 6.12
N LEU A 122 -0.62 -3.49 6.79
CA LEU A 122 0.07 -2.20 6.83
C LEU A 122 0.43 -1.86 8.27
N SER A 123 1.62 -1.36 8.48
CA SER A 123 2.03 -0.86 9.78
C SER A 123 2.24 0.64 9.72
N PHE A 124 1.79 1.34 10.76
CA PHE A 124 1.91 2.79 10.88
C PHE A 124 2.62 3.10 12.17
N ARG A 125 3.61 3.96 12.07
CA ARG A 125 4.26 4.56 13.23
C ARG A 125 3.52 5.85 13.59
N MET A 126 3.01 5.94 14.82
CA MET A 126 2.15 7.06 15.23
C MET A 126 2.93 8.38 15.36
N THR A 127 4.16 8.33 15.83
CA THR A 127 4.99 9.52 16.12
C THR A 127 5.29 10.35 14.87
N CYS A 128 5.37 9.77 13.69
CA CYS A 128 5.76 10.48 12.48
C CYS A 128 4.82 10.30 11.27
N SER A 129 3.64 9.73 11.47
CA SER A 129 2.68 9.43 10.39
C SER A 129 3.28 8.63 9.22
N ASN A 130 4.41 7.94 9.44
CA ASN A 130 5.03 7.09 8.44
C ASN A 130 4.22 5.83 8.26
N GLN A 131 3.77 5.60 7.05
CA GLN A 131 3.17 4.33 6.66
C GLN A 131 4.30 3.33 6.41
N LEU A 132 4.39 2.33 7.27
CA LEU A 132 5.38 1.26 7.15
C LEU A 132 4.73 0.07 6.47
N ARG A 133 4.93 -0.06 5.17
CA ARG A 133 4.67 -1.34 4.54
C ARG A 133 5.88 -2.22 4.77
N MET A 134 5.80 -3.06 5.77
CA MET A 134 6.78 -4.09 5.94
C MET A 134 6.37 -5.29 5.08
N ALA A 135 6.86 -5.33 3.86
CA ALA A 135 6.84 -6.52 3.04
C ALA A 135 7.90 -7.48 3.60
N PHE A 136 7.56 -8.21 4.65
CA PHE A 136 8.37 -9.33 5.06
C PHE A 136 8.24 -10.45 4.04
N SER A 137 9.08 -10.45 3.06
CA SER A 137 9.36 -11.65 2.30
C SER A 137 10.41 -12.49 3.03
N MET A 138 10.14 -12.86 4.27
CA MET A 138 11.02 -13.80 4.98
C MET A 138 10.85 -15.25 4.51
N SER A 139 9.85 -15.56 3.72
CA SER A 139 9.74 -16.84 3.01
C SER A 139 9.48 -16.58 1.54
N LYS A 140 10.33 -17.15 0.70
CA LYS A 140 10.25 -17.13 -0.76
C LYS A 140 8.79 -17.12 -1.27
N GLY A 141 8.29 -15.96 -1.72
CA GLY A 141 7.07 -15.85 -2.50
C GLY A 141 5.76 -15.45 -1.79
N ASN A 142 5.69 -15.32 -0.46
CA ASN A 142 4.46 -15.00 0.26
C ASN A 142 4.58 -13.67 1.02
N GLY A 143 4.46 -12.56 0.29
CA GLY A 143 4.40 -11.22 0.90
C GLY A 143 3.09 -11.00 1.67
N PHE A 144 3.06 -10.02 2.60
CA PHE A 144 1.88 -9.50 3.29
C PHE A 144 0.86 -8.82 2.35
N ASN A 145 0.83 -9.25 1.11
CA ASN A 145 -0.03 -8.73 0.08
C ASN A 145 -0.44 -9.87 -0.84
N VAL A 146 -1.75 -10.04 -0.99
CA VAL A 146 -2.33 -10.94 -1.98
C VAL A 146 -3.31 -10.18 -2.85
N SER A 147 -3.35 -10.52 -4.13
CA SER A 147 -4.19 -9.84 -5.09
C SER A 147 -4.78 -10.86 -6.06
N ILE A 148 -6.10 -10.80 -6.27
CA ILE A 148 -6.81 -11.64 -7.22
C ILE A 148 -7.63 -10.79 -8.20
N ARG A 149 -7.66 -11.23 -9.45
CA ARG A 149 -8.46 -10.56 -10.49
C ARG A 149 -9.90 -11.04 -10.41
N HIS A 150 -10.84 -10.14 -10.63
CA HIS A 150 -12.30 -10.36 -10.66
C HIS A 150 -12.77 -11.17 -11.88
N LYS A 151 -12.08 -12.29 -12.19
CA LYS A 151 -12.35 -13.11 -13.40
C LYS A 151 -11.97 -14.57 -13.19
N GLY A 152 -12.60 -15.43 -13.99
CA GLY A 152 -12.29 -16.87 -14.06
C GLY A 152 -12.92 -17.65 -12.93
N ASP A 153 -12.24 -18.68 -12.46
CA ASP A 153 -12.67 -19.49 -11.34
C ASP A 153 -12.59 -18.67 -10.04
N TRP A 154 -13.73 -18.00 -9.76
CA TRP A 154 -13.80 -17.03 -8.66
C TRP A 154 -13.76 -17.68 -7.30
N ASP A 155 -14.50 -18.79 -7.13
CA ASP A 155 -14.66 -19.45 -5.83
C ASP A 155 -13.32 -20.00 -5.32
N SER A 156 -12.57 -20.69 -6.18
CA SER A 156 -11.25 -21.20 -5.85
C SER A 156 -10.25 -20.06 -5.56
N LYS A 157 -10.31 -18.97 -6.31
CA LYS A 157 -9.46 -17.79 -6.06
C LYS A 157 -9.82 -17.08 -4.76
N LEU A 158 -11.11 -16.99 -4.45
CA LEU A 158 -11.56 -16.34 -3.22
C LEU A 158 -11.15 -17.16 -1.99
N GLU A 159 -11.21 -18.49 -2.06
CA GLU A 159 -10.72 -19.36 -0.98
C GLU A 159 -9.21 -19.18 -0.77
N SER A 160 -8.42 -19.22 -1.84
CA SER A 160 -6.98 -18.95 -1.78
C SER A 160 -6.67 -17.54 -1.25
N PHE A 161 -7.54 -16.58 -1.54
CA PHE A 161 -7.41 -15.21 -1.01
C PHE A 161 -7.68 -15.16 0.49
N ARG A 162 -8.73 -15.86 0.99
CA ARG A 162 -9.02 -15.97 2.42
C ARG A 162 -7.88 -16.60 3.19
N GLU A 163 -7.38 -17.75 2.72
CA GLU A 163 -6.20 -18.40 3.31
C GLU A 163 -4.97 -17.47 3.37
N ALA A 164 -4.76 -16.68 2.32
CA ALA A 164 -3.66 -15.70 2.30
C ALA A 164 -3.88 -14.56 3.29
N CYS A 165 -5.12 -14.11 3.49
CA CYS A 165 -5.47 -13.12 4.52
C CYS A 165 -5.16 -13.63 5.93
N GLU A 166 -5.49 -14.89 6.22
CA GLU A 166 -5.16 -15.54 7.50
C GLU A 166 -3.63 -15.64 7.71
N ARG A 167 -2.88 -15.94 6.63
CA ARG A 167 -1.40 -15.95 6.72
C ARG A 167 -0.82 -14.56 7.01
N ILE A 168 -1.43 -13.50 6.47
CA ILE A 168 -1.07 -12.12 6.81
C ILE A 168 -1.27 -11.85 8.30
N ALA A 169 -2.40 -12.30 8.87
CA ALA A 169 -2.66 -12.16 10.29
C ALA A 169 -1.63 -12.92 11.15
N LYS A 170 -1.31 -14.16 10.80
CA LYS A 170 -0.33 -14.99 11.51
C LYS A 170 1.10 -14.44 11.41
N GLY A 171 1.46 -13.84 10.29
CA GLY A 171 2.79 -13.26 10.07
C GLY A 171 3.11 -12.02 10.93
N GLN A 172 2.16 -11.53 11.70
CA GLN A 172 2.36 -10.36 12.54
C GLN A 172 3.34 -10.60 13.70
N ALA A 173 3.42 -11.81 14.23
CA ALA A 173 4.40 -12.15 15.26
C ALA A 173 5.84 -12.00 14.74
N ASP A 174 6.09 -12.44 13.50
CA ASP A 174 7.39 -12.31 12.83
C ASP A 174 7.73 -10.83 12.62
N PHE A 175 6.74 -10.01 12.27
CA PHE A 175 6.89 -8.57 12.19
C PHE A 175 7.32 -7.95 13.52
N SER A 176 6.61 -8.27 14.60
CA SER A 176 6.91 -7.76 15.94
C SER A 176 8.33 -8.15 16.38
N ASN A 177 8.73 -9.38 16.09
CA ASN A 177 10.08 -9.85 16.40
C ASN A 177 11.15 -9.09 15.60
N ALA A 178 10.91 -8.86 14.32
CA ALA A 178 11.84 -8.13 13.46
C ALA A 178 11.98 -6.66 13.89
N VAL A 179 10.89 -5.99 14.23
CA VAL A 179 10.93 -4.64 14.81
C VAL A 179 11.70 -4.65 16.13
N GLY A 180 11.43 -5.61 17.02
CA GLY A 180 12.15 -5.77 18.26
C GLY A 180 13.66 -5.90 18.04
N THR A 181 14.08 -6.69 17.05
CA THR A 181 15.50 -6.85 16.67
C THR A 181 16.12 -5.53 16.23
N LEU A 182 15.45 -4.79 15.36
CA LEU A 182 15.94 -3.48 14.86
C LEU A 182 16.00 -2.42 15.97
N VAL A 183 15.06 -2.43 16.91
CA VAL A 183 15.03 -1.51 18.06
C VAL A 183 16.14 -1.79 19.05
N GLN A 184 16.41 -3.09 19.33
CA GLN A 184 17.44 -3.49 20.28
C GLN A 184 18.87 -3.35 19.75
N LYS A 185 19.03 -3.25 18.44
CA LYS A 185 20.34 -3.07 17.80
C LYS A 185 20.85 -1.65 18.00
N ASN A 186 21.77 -1.47 18.93
CA ASN A 186 22.57 -0.25 19.04
C ASN A 186 23.36 -0.07 17.73
N VAL A 187 23.36 1.15 17.21
CA VAL A 187 24.02 1.47 15.94
C VAL A 187 25.19 2.41 16.16
N SER A 188 26.27 2.17 15.41
CA SER A 188 27.33 3.13 15.21
C SER A 188 26.99 4.07 14.03
N SER A 189 27.71 5.19 13.95
CA SER A 189 27.64 6.06 12.77
C SER A 189 27.97 5.31 11.48
N ASP A 190 28.88 4.35 11.54
CA ASP A 190 29.29 3.55 10.38
C ASP A 190 28.17 2.59 9.92
N ASP A 191 27.42 2.00 10.86
CA ASP A 191 26.26 1.16 10.55
C ASP A 191 25.16 1.97 9.84
N LEU A 192 24.88 3.18 10.32
CA LEU A 192 23.91 4.11 9.71
C LEU A 192 24.35 4.54 8.31
N ASP A 193 25.62 4.94 8.18
CA ASP A 193 26.20 5.36 6.91
C ASP A 193 26.15 4.20 5.88
N LYS A 194 26.44 2.99 6.31
CA LYS A 194 26.33 1.79 5.49
C LYS A 194 24.88 1.55 5.03
N LEU A 195 23.91 1.57 5.96
CA LEU A 195 22.50 1.42 5.63
C LEU A 195 22.07 2.47 4.61
N TRP A 196 22.32 3.74 4.88
CA TRP A 196 21.85 4.84 4.06
C TRP A 196 22.48 4.83 2.67
N LYS A 197 23.79 4.56 2.56
CA LYS A 197 24.49 4.43 1.27
C LYS A 197 24.00 3.23 0.46
N THR A 198 23.72 2.11 1.10
CA THR A 198 23.15 0.93 0.42
C THR A 198 21.75 1.21 -0.11
N CYS A 199 20.93 1.94 0.62
CA CYS A 199 19.58 2.31 0.17
C CYS A 199 19.57 3.39 -0.94
N ALA A 200 20.57 4.27 -1.00
CA ALA A 200 20.60 5.43 -1.90
C ALA A 200 20.33 5.11 -3.38
N PRO A 201 20.96 4.11 -4.03
CA PRO A 201 20.71 3.79 -5.43
C PRO A 201 19.24 3.45 -5.71
N HIS A 202 18.63 2.66 -4.84
CA HIS A 202 17.23 2.23 -4.98
C HIS A 202 16.27 3.39 -4.74
N VAL A 203 16.49 4.16 -3.68
CA VAL A 203 15.65 5.31 -3.31
C VAL A 203 15.72 6.39 -4.38
N LEU A 204 16.90 6.75 -4.85
CA LEU A 204 17.10 7.77 -5.87
C LEU A 204 16.78 7.28 -7.29
N GLY A 205 16.56 5.98 -7.47
CA GLY A 205 16.29 5.36 -8.77
C GLY A 205 17.49 5.46 -9.73
N LEU A 206 18.71 5.35 -9.18
CA LEU A 206 19.95 5.38 -9.95
C LEU A 206 20.06 4.12 -10.82
N LYS A 207 20.48 4.31 -12.06
CA LYS A 207 20.74 3.23 -13.01
C LYS A 207 22.24 2.96 -13.09
N ALA A 208 22.63 1.81 -13.64
CA ALA A 208 24.03 1.48 -13.85
C ALA A 208 24.80 2.57 -14.64
N VAL A 209 24.13 3.25 -15.57
CA VAL A 209 24.71 4.36 -16.33
C VAL A 209 25.02 5.59 -15.46
N ASP A 210 24.27 5.81 -14.39
CA ASP A 210 24.49 6.94 -13.47
C ASP A 210 25.73 6.69 -12.59
N LEU A 211 26.10 5.44 -12.39
CA LEU A 211 27.26 5.01 -11.61
C LEU A 211 28.56 4.91 -12.43
N GLN A 212 28.52 5.27 -13.73
CA GLN A 212 29.72 5.36 -14.57
C GLN A 212 30.51 6.64 -14.27
N GLU A 213 31.84 6.60 -14.46
CA GLU A 213 32.75 7.73 -14.16
C GLU A 213 32.28 9.07 -14.69
N LYS A 214 31.81 9.12 -15.93
CA LYS A 214 31.33 10.37 -16.57
C LYS A 214 30.13 11.05 -15.88
N ASN A 215 29.39 10.32 -15.05
CA ASN A 215 28.21 10.81 -14.33
C ASN A 215 28.45 10.88 -12.82
N MET A 216 29.62 10.44 -12.36
CA MET A 216 29.91 10.20 -10.94
C MET A 216 29.78 11.47 -10.10
N GLU A 217 30.28 12.62 -10.58
CA GLU A 217 30.18 13.90 -9.85
C GLU A 217 28.72 14.28 -9.55
N ARG A 218 27.87 14.25 -10.58
CA ARG A 218 26.43 14.55 -10.42
C ARG A 218 25.73 13.54 -9.51
N THR A 219 26.10 12.29 -9.60
CA THR A 219 25.53 11.21 -8.79
C THR A 219 25.95 11.35 -7.34
N THR A 220 27.20 11.70 -7.08
CA THR A 220 27.73 11.97 -5.74
C THR A 220 26.98 13.13 -5.08
N VAL A 221 26.73 14.23 -5.80
CA VAL A 221 25.93 15.35 -5.28
C VAL A 221 24.54 14.88 -4.83
N LYS A 222 23.83 14.10 -5.65
CA LYS A 222 22.50 13.59 -5.30
C LYS A 222 22.53 12.65 -4.08
N ILE A 223 23.56 11.81 -3.99
CA ILE A 223 23.73 10.90 -2.85
C ILE A 223 24.00 11.72 -1.58
N ASN A 224 24.84 12.73 -1.65
CA ASN A 224 25.13 13.60 -0.50
C ASN A 224 23.90 14.40 -0.05
N GLU A 225 23.10 14.94 -0.98
CA GLU A 225 21.83 15.60 -0.66
C GLU A 225 20.85 14.63 0.03
N TYR A 226 20.75 13.41 -0.44
CA TYR A 226 19.94 12.36 0.18
C TYR A 226 20.45 12.02 1.58
N ILE A 227 21.75 11.77 1.76
CA ILE A 227 22.35 11.46 3.07
C ILE A 227 22.09 12.59 4.05
N ASN A 228 22.31 13.85 3.66
CA ASN A 228 22.05 15.00 4.51
C ASN A 228 20.58 15.08 4.95
N ALA A 229 19.63 14.82 4.04
CA ALA A 229 18.21 14.81 4.35
C ALA A 229 17.82 13.67 5.29
N VAL A 230 18.39 12.49 5.12
CA VAL A 230 18.15 11.33 6.00
C VAL A 230 18.78 11.56 7.37
N THR A 231 19.99 12.12 7.44
CA THR A 231 20.63 12.50 8.71
C THR A 231 19.76 13.49 9.48
N LEU A 232 19.24 14.52 8.81
CA LEU A 232 18.34 15.48 9.44
C LEU A 232 17.08 14.82 10.00
N ASN A 233 16.47 13.89 9.24
CA ASN A 233 15.32 13.12 9.72
C ASN A 233 15.67 12.29 10.96
N TYR A 234 16.82 11.64 10.96
CA TYR A 234 17.31 10.83 12.09
C TYR A 234 17.51 11.67 13.34
N GLU A 235 18.23 12.79 13.24
CA GLU A 235 18.50 13.68 14.37
C GLU A 235 17.23 14.33 14.92
N LEU A 236 16.27 14.65 14.05
CA LEU A 236 14.99 15.21 14.47
C LEU A 236 14.22 14.20 15.37
N GLU A 237 14.09 12.96 14.93
CA GLU A 237 13.38 11.93 15.70
C GLU A 237 14.13 11.52 16.96
N ARG A 238 15.46 11.53 16.91
CA ARG A 238 16.33 11.34 18.08
C ARG A 238 16.09 12.43 19.14
N SER A 239 15.96 13.68 18.71
CA SER A 239 15.65 14.81 19.60
C SER A 239 14.25 14.72 20.24
N GLU A 240 13.34 13.99 19.61
CA GLU A 240 11.99 13.68 20.14
C GLU A 240 11.98 12.52 21.14
N GLY A 241 13.16 11.97 21.51
CA GLY A 241 13.31 10.92 22.50
C GLY A 241 13.37 9.50 21.96
N CYS A 242 13.42 9.32 20.63
CA CYS A 242 13.61 7.98 20.07
C CYS A 242 15.06 7.50 20.31
N PRO A 243 15.28 6.27 20.84
CA PRO A 243 16.62 5.77 21.10
C PRO A 243 17.38 5.48 19.80
N ASP A 244 18.70 5.67 19.85
CA ASP A 244 19.60 5.31 18.77
C ASP A 244 19.49 3.82 18.45
N SER A 245 19.02 3.50 17.26
CA SER A 245 18.77 2.11 16.85
C SER A 245 18.75 1.98 15.33
N MET A 246 18.92 0.75 14.86
CA MET A 246 18.76 0.44 13.43
C MET A 246 17.31 0.72 12.95
N TRP A 247 16.33 0.56 13.83
CA TRP A 247 14.94 0.96 13.61
C TRP A 247 14.82 2.45 13.27
N LEU A 248 15.43 3.32 14.07
CA LEU A 248 15.42 4.76 13.85
C LEU A 248 16.12 5.12 12.52
N GLY A 249 17.26 4.49 12.25
CA GLY A 249 18.00 4.66 10.99
C GLY A 249 17.17 4.30 9.74
N ALA A 250 16.43 3.21 9.79
CA ALA A 250 15.53 2.79 8.72
C ALA A 250 14.33 3.75 8.57
N ASN A 251 13.76 4.21 9.69
CA ASN A 251 12.66 5.18 9.66
C ASN A 251 13.05 6.52 9.07
N ALA A 252 14.25 7.00 9.31
CA ALA A 252 14.77 8.22 8.70
C ALA A 252 14.76 8.16 7.16
N VAL A 253 15.12 7.00 6.59
CA VAL A 253 15.04 6.75 5.13
C VAL A 253 13.59 6.68 4.66
N THR A 254 12.72 5.98 5.38
CA THR A 254 11.31 5.88 4.98
C THR A 254 10.59 7.21 5.04
N LYS A 255 10.91 8.06 6.01
CA LYS A 255 10.42 9.44 6.10
C LYS A 255 10.85 10.26 4.87
N TYR A 256 12.10 10.13 4.44
CA TYR A 256 12.55 10.74 3.19
C TYR A 256 11.75 10.25 1.98
N ILE A 257 11.55 8.93 1.83
CA ILE A 257 10.78 8.34 0.73
C ILE A 257 9.34 8.89 0.70
N GLN A 258 8.70 8.97 1.86
CA GLN A 258 7.28 9.28 1.94
C GLN A 258 6.98 10.78 1.87
N HIS A 259 7.86 11.60 2.41
CA HIS A 259 7.61 13.03 2.56
C HIS A 259 8.48 13.91 1.65
N SER A 260 9.74 13.56 1.43
CA SER A 260 10.71 14.41 0.71
C SER A 260 10.93 13.95 -0.73
N TYR A 261 10.84 12.65 -1.00
CA TYR A 261 11.09 12.12 -2.33
C TYR A 261 10.02 12.56 -3.33
N SER A 262 10.44 13.31 -4.34
CA SER A 262 9.59 13.70 -5.46
C SER A 262 10.10 13.03 -6.75
N ALA A 263 9.41 12.02 -7.24
CA ALA A 263 9.70 11.46 -8.55
C ALA A 263 9.48 12.54 -9.63
N LYS A 264 10.56 12.98 -10.27
CA LYS A 264 10.56 13.95 -11.40
C LYS A 264 10.04 15.37 -11.08
N GLY A 265 10.21 15.86 -9.85
CA GLY A 265 9.92 17.28 -9.53
C GLY A 265 8.44 17.68 -9.57
N LYS A 266 7.51 16.75 -9.72
CA LYS A 266 6.06 17.03 -9.69
C LYS A 266 5.56 17.05 -8.25
N LYS A 267 4.92 18.15 -7.85
CA LYS A 267 4.12 18.19 -6.62
C LYS A 267 2.97 17.21 -6.80
N THR A 268 2.99 16.12 -6.06
CA THR A 268 1.93 15.11 -6.08
C THR A 268 0.84 15.56 -5.09
N ASP A 269 -0.41 15.46 -5.49
CA ASP A 269 -1.55 15.69 -4.61
C ASP A 269 -1.42 14.86 -3.33
N PRO A 270 -1.73 15.42 -2.15
CA PRO A 270 -1.62 14.69 -0.87
C PRO A 270 -2.41 13.39 -0.84
N SER A 271 -3.57 13.31 -1.48
CA SER A 271 -4.39 12.10 -1.54
C SER A 271 -3.72 11.01 -2.37
N VAL A 272 -3.21 11.36 -3.55
CA VAL A 272 -2.43 10.45 -4.41
C VAL A 272 -1.16 9.98 -3.71
N ARG A 273 -0.52 10.88 -2.95
CA ARG A 273 0.67 10.54 -2.15
C ARG A 273 0.35 9.51 -1.07
N ARG A 274 -0.79 9.63 -0.38
CA ARG A 274 -1.22 8.65 0.64
C ARG A 274 -1.41 7.27 0.03
N VAL A 275 -2.06 7.17 -1.13
CA VAL A 275 -2.24 5.90 -1.83
C VAL A 275 -0.90 5.33 -2.29
N ASP A 276 0.00 6.14 -2.86
CA ASP A 276 1.33 5.68 -3.29
C ASP A 276 2.20 5.22 -2.11
N ASN A 277 2.10 5.89 -0.95
CA ASN A 277 2.77 5.44 0.27
C ASN A 277 2.21 4.10 0.77
N ALA A 278 0.91 3.88 0.64
CA ALA A 278 0.27 2.65 1.12
C ALA A 278 0.48 1.45 0.19
N VAL A 279 0.38 1.63 -1.12
CA VAL A 279 0.30 0.50 -2.07
C VAL A 279 1.17 0.67 -3.32
N GLY A 280 1.76 1.85 -3.52
CA GLY A 280 2.54 2.18 -4.70
C GLY A 280 4.04 1.93 -4.55
N ARG A 281 4.82 2.56 -5.45
CA ARG A 281 6.29 2.44 -5.49
C ARG A 281 6.97 2.83 -4.18
N ARG A 282 6.48 3.87 -3.50
CA ARG A 282 7.06 4.34 -2.22
C ARG A 282 6.92 3.28 -1.14
N SER A 283 5.81 2.56 -1.12
CA SER A 283 5.58 1.44 -0.21
C SER A 283 6.61 0.33 -0.43
N HIS A 284 6.88 -0.04 -1.69
CA HIS A 284 7.89 -1.06 -2.01
C HIS A 284 9.31 -0.60 -1.63
N LEU A 285 9.65 0.67 -1.88
CA LEU A 285 10.93 1.23 -1.46
C LEU A 285 11.08 1.21 0.06
N SER A 286 10.05 1.62 0.80
CA SER A 286 10.07 1.56 2.27
C SER A 286 10.30 0.14 2.79
N ALA A 287 9.63 -0.85 2.19
CA ALA A 287 9.82 -2.25 2.54
C ALA A 287 11.26 -2.74 2.29
N SER A 288 11.88 -2.35 1.18
CA SER A 288 13.26 -2.73 0.88
C SER A 288 14.27 -2.15 1.89
N VAL A 289 14.02 -0.94 2.42
CA VAL A 289 14.86 -0.34 3.46
C VAL A 289 14.88 -1.18 4.73
N PHE A 290 13.72 -1.67 5.17
CA PHE A 290 13.67 -2.54 6.36
C PHE A 290 14.32 -3.90 6.13
N SER A 291 14.17 -4.47 4.93
CA SER A 291 14.89 -5.70 4.58
C SER A 291 16.40 -5.51 4.61
N GLU A 292 16.89 -4.37 4.13
CA GLU A 292 18.31 -4.03 4.18
C GLU A 292 18.78 -3.82 5.62
N ALA A 293 18.02 -3.07 6.42
CA ALA A 293 18.33 -2.86 7.84
C ALA A 293 18.43 -4.19 8.62
N LEU A 294 17.51 -5.13 8.37
CA LEU A 294 17.55 -6.46 8.97
C LEU A 294 18.77 -7.29 8.52
N SER A 295 19.26 -7.11 7.31
CA SER A 295 20.45 -7.80 6.81
C SER A 295 21.74 -7.32 7.47
N LEU A 296 21.74 -6.16 8.11
CA LEU A 296 22.89 -5.56 8.79
C LEU A 296 22.89 -5.82 10.31
N VAL A 297 21.88 -6.52 10.83
CA VAL A 297 21.73 -6.87 12.25
C VAL A 297 22.04 -8.32 12.51
#